data_aee9fd49d1e4530031061f93d736bec6
#
_entry.id   aee9fd49d1e4530031061f93d736bec6
#
_cell.length_a   1.000
_cell.length_b   1.000
_cell.length_c   1.000
_cell.angle_alpha   90.00
_cell.angle_beta   90.00
_cell.angle_gamma   90.00
#
_symmetry.space_group_name_H-M   'P 1'
#
loop_
_entity.id
_entity.type
_entity.pdbx_description
1 polymer ?
#
loop_
_entity_poly.entity_id
_entity_poly.type
_entity_poly.pdbx_seq_one_letter_code
_entity_poly.pdbx_strand_id
1 'polypeptide(L)'
;MILVRNIRLPLSAAEPQAFEKALHTLRVPRSKVEHTGVAKLSVDARHGQPKLVYTVAVTLKQPGEEAAFAARCPDAALHSRADFTLRAGTQTLAHRPVVCGLGPAGLF
;
A
#
# COMPACT_ATOMS: atom_id res chain seq x y z
N MET A 1 -9.35 -0.83 5.00
CA MET A 1 -8.03 -0.37 5.48
C MET A 1 -7.74 1.06 5.03
N ILE A 2 -6.85 1.76 5.73
CA ILE A 2 -6.43 3.12 5.41
C ILE A 2 -5.03 3.07 4.79
N LEU A 3 -4.82 3.73 3.65
CA LEU A 3 -3.48 3.94 3.09
C LEU A 3 -2.99 5.34 3.46
N VAL A 4 -1.90 5.41 4.20
CA VAL A 4 -1.22 6.66 4.58
C VAL A 4 -0.01 6.85 3.68
N ARG A 5 -0.04 7.88 2.85
CA ARG A 5 0.98 8.18 1.85
C ARG A 5 2.02 9.17 2.38
N ASN A 6 3.07 9.38 1.59
CA ASN A 6 4.08 10.42 1.83
C ASN A 6 4.80 10.32 3.19
N ILE A 7 4.91 9.14 3.76
CA ILE A 7 5.69 8.92 4.97
C ILE A 7 7.17 8.91 4.61
N ARG A 8 7.82 10.05 4.77
CA ARG A 8 9.23 10.26 4.39
C ARG A 8 10.15 9.99 5.58
N LEU A 9 11.17 9.18 5.36
CA LEU A 9 12.18 8.81 6.35
C LEU A 9 13.58 8.84 5.72
N PRO A 10 14.65 9.04 6.51
CA PRO A 10 16.03 8.90 6.03
C PRO A 10 16.30 7.44 5.62
N LEU A 11 17.31 7.21 4.78
CA LEU A 11 17.68 5.85 4.33
C LEU A 11 18.09 4.92 5.48
N SER A 12 18.57 5.47 6.59
CA SER A 12 18.95 4.71 7.79
C SER A 12 17.78 4.28 8.66
N ALA A 13 16.56 4.75 8.35
CA ALA A 13 15.40 4.46 9.16
C ALA A 13 14.92 3.01 8.97
N ALA A 14 14.52 2.39 10.07
CA ALA A 14 13.90 1.08 10.06
C ALA A 14 12.39 1.18 9.80
N GLU A 15 11.81 0.12 9.21
CA GLU A 15 10.40 0.04 8.85
C GLU A 15 9.42 0.36 10.01
N PRO A 16 9.65 -0.07 11.27
CA PRO A 16 8.77 0.28 12.39
C PRO A 16 8.58 1.78 12.58
N GLN A 17 9.61 2.59 12.24
CA GLN A 17 9.50 4.05 12.33
C GLN A 17 8.50 4.62 11.31
N ALA A 18 8.32 3.95 10.15
CA ALA A 18 7.30 4.33 9.18
C ALA A 18 5.90 4.08 9.74
N PHE A 19 5.70 2.97 10.45
CA PHE A 19 4.42 2.65 11.08
C PHE A 19 4.06 3.65 12.17
N GLU A 20 4.98 3.93 13.09
CA GLU A 20 4.75 4.92 14.15
C GLU A 20 4.43 6.31 13.56
N LYS A 21 5.18 6.73 12.55
CA LYS A 21 4.92 8.01 11.88
C LYS A 21 3.56 8.04 11.20
N ALA A 22 3.14 6.94 10.56
CA ALA A 22 1.82 6.84 9.93
C ALA A 22 0.69 6.93 10.96
N LEU A 23 0.82 6.23 12.10
CA LEU A 23 -0.17 6.29 13.18
C LEU A 23 -0.26 7.69 13.79
N HIS A 24 0.88 8.36 13.97
CA HIS A 24 0.93 9.75 14.43
C HIS A 24 0.24 10.70 13.45
N THR A 25 0.50 10.53 12.15
CA THR A 25 -0.12 11.34 11.09
C THR A 25 -1.64 11.15 11.05
N LEU A 26 -2.12 9.93 11.22
CA LEU A 26 -3.55 9.61 11.33
C LEU A 26 -4.17 10.04 12.68
N ARG A 27 -3.35 10.32 13.70
CA ARG A 27 -3.78 10.52 15.09
C ARG A 27 -4.58 9.34 15.63
N VAL A 28 -4.16 8.12 15.28
CA VAL A 28 -4.78 6.87 15.72
C VAL A 28 -3.96 6.29 16.88
N PRO A 29 -4.55 6.01 18.03
CA PRO A 29 -3.86 5.33 19.11
C PRO A 29 -3.58 3.87 18.75
N ARG A 30 -2.40 3.35 19.11
CA ARG A 30 -1.98 1.99 18.78
C ARG A 30 -2.95 0.91 19.28
N SER A 31 -3.66 1.17 20.35
CA SER A 31 -4.67 0.25 20.90
C SER A 31 -5.83 -0.05 19.94
N LYS A 32 -6.14 0.86 19.03
CA LYS A 32 -7.18 0.71 18.00
C LYS A 32 -6.68 -0.01 16.73
N VAL A 33 -5.37 -0.17 16.58
CA VAL A 33 -4.76 -0.76 15.39
C VAL A 33 -4.79 -2.28 15.50
N GLU A 34 -5.27 -2.93 14.46
CA GLU A 34 -5.20 -4.39 14.28
C GLU A 34 -3.91 -4.78 13.57
N HIS A 35 -3.64 -4.13 12.42
CA HIS A 35 -2.49 -4.44 11.59
C HIS A 35 -1.91 -3.19 10.93
N THR A 36 -0.57 -3.20 10.74
CA THR A 36 0.16 -2.24 9.92
C THR A 36 1.07 -2.97 8.95
N GLY A 37 1.20 -2.46 7.74
CA GLY A 37 2.08 -3.04 6.72
C GLY A 37 2.53 -2.02 5.69
N VAL A 38 3.60 -2.32 4.96
CA VAL A 38 4.08 -1.49 3.86
C VAL A 38 3.29 -1.82 2.60
N ALA A 39 2.48 -0.88 2.12
CA ALA A 39 1.77 -1.01 0.85
C ALA A 39 2.66 -0.63 -0.35
N LYS A 40 3.55 0.35 -0.16
CA LYS A 40 4.51 0.79 -1.17
C LYS A 40 5.73 1.40 -0.51
N LEU A 41 6.90 1.10 -1.06
CA LEU A 41 8.16 1.76 -0.73
C LEU A 41 8.80 2.29 -2.01
N SER A 42 9.27 3.53 -1.97
CA SER A 42 10.04 4.14 -3.05
C SER A 42 11.16 5.02 -2.47
N VAL A 43 12.15 5.34 -3.31
CA VAL A 43 13.23 6.26 -2.95
C VAL A 43 13.01 7.57 -3.68
N ASP A 44 13.01 8.67 -2.95
CA ASP A 44 13.01 10.01 -3.51
C ASP A 44 14.42 10.60 -3.41
N ALA A 45 15.10 10.69 -4.55
CA ALA A 45 16.46 11.22 -4.69
C ALA A 45 16.53 12.53 -5.50
N ARG A 46 15.38 13.16 -5.77
CA ARG A 46 15.31 14.34 -6.65
C ARG A 46 15.89 15.61 -6.04
N HIS A 47 15.85 15.73 -4.72
CA HIS A 47 16.24 16.94 -4.01
C HIS A 47 17.06 16.61 -2.76
N GLY A 48 18.34 16.98 -2.76
CA GLY A 48 19.23 16.82 -1.61
C GLY A 48 19.51 15.35 -1.26
N GLN A 49 19.50 15.02 0.03
CA GLN A 49 19.75 13.65 0.48
C GLN A 49 18.57 12.73 0.13
N PRO A 50 18.84 11.54 -0.41
CA PRO A 50 17.80 10.57 -0.71
C PRO A 50 16.98 10.19 0.53
N LYS A 51 15.67 9.99 0.33
CA LYS A 51 14.73 9.61 1.39
C LYS A 51 13.91 8.40 0.97
N LEU A 52 13.61 7.55 1.93
CA LEU A 52 12.60 6.52 1.78
C LEU A 52 11.21 7.17 1.86
N VAL A 53 10.33 6.81 0.94
CA VAL A 53 8.93 7.27 0.92
C VAL A 53 8.03 6.06 0.99
N TYR A 54 7.38 5.90 2.13
CA TYR A 54 6.46 4.80 2.39
C TYR A 54 5.01 5.22 2.11
N THR A 55 4.23 4.27 1.65
CA THR A 55 2.78 4.22 1.82
C THR A 55 2.50 3.11 2.80
N VAL A 56 1.94 3.44 3.94
CA VAL A 56 1.65 2.50 5.03
C VAL A 56 0.17 2.14 4.99
N ALA A 57 -0.13 0.84 5.00
CA ALA A 57 -1.48 0.32 5.19
C ALA A 57 -1.75 0.17 6.68
N VAL A 58 -2.87 0.72 7.14
CA VAL A 58 -3.33 0.63 8.52
C VAL A 58 -4.73 0.04 8.54
N THR A 59 -4.91 -1.07 9.26
CA THR A 59 -6.21 -1.69 9.52
C THR A 59 -6.57 -1.49 10.96
N LEU A 60 -7.79 -1.00 11.21
CA LEU A 60 -8.30 -0.80 12.56
C LEU A 60 -9.11 -2.00 13.01
N LYS A 61 -9.12 -2.25 14.33
CA LYS A 61 -9.96 -3.28 14.96
C LYS A 61 -11.45 -3.07 14.69
N GLN A 62 -11.86 -1.82 14.49
CA GLN A 62 -13.22 -1.43 14.14
C GLN A 62 -13.21 -0.79 12.73
N PRO A 63 -13.54 -1.52 11.67
CA PRO A 63 -13.49 -1.02 10.30
C PRO A 63 -14.36 0.21 10.05
N GLY A 64 -15.45 0.37 10.79
CA GLY A 64 -16.35 1.53 10.68
C GLY A 64 -15.71 2.86 11.07
N GLU A 65 -14.65 2.86 11.88
CA GLU A 65 -13.93 4.08 12.27
C GLU A 65 -12.92 4.54 11.20
N GLU A 66 -12.52 3.68 10.27
CA GLU A 66 -11.47 3.97 9.28
C GLU A 66 -11.79 5.20 8.43
N ALA A 67 -13.05 5.36 8.02
CA ALA A 67 -13.48 6.51 7.23
C ALA A 67 -13.29 7.84 7.97
N ALA A 68 -13.61 7.87 9.26
CA ALA A 68 -13.50 9.08 10.08
C ALA A 68 -12.03 9.48 10.30
N PHE A 69 -11.12 8.50 10.46
CA PHE A 69 -9.69 8.79 10.58
C PHE A 69 -9.09 9.22 9.24
N ALA A 70 -9.43 8.55 8.14
CA ALA A 70 -8.93 8.90 6.82
C ALA A 70 -9.36 10.31 6.39
N ALA A 71 -10.59 10.72 6.67
CA ALA A 71 -11.12 12.04 6.31
C ALA A 71 -10.38 13.21 6.99
N ARG A 72 -9.70 12.97 8.11
CA ARG A 72 -8.96 14.00 8.86
C ARG A 72 -7.54 14.22 8.35
N CYS A 73 -7.06 13.38 7.45
CA CYS A 73 -5.69 13.39 6.97
C CYS A 73 -5.66 13.48 5.44
N PRO A 74 -5.11 14.55 4.85
CA PRO A 74 -5.07 14.73 3.38
C PRO A 74 -4.18 13.67 2.68
N ASP A 75 -3.19 13.11 3.40
CA ASP A 75 -2.33 12.06 2.89
C ASP A 75 -2.91 10.64 3.10
N ALA A 76 -4.12 10.53 3.65
CA ALA A 76 -4.78 9.26 3.89
C ALA A 76 -5.94 9.04 2.92
N ALA A 77 -6.14 7.79 2.51
CA ALA A 77 -7.27 7.37 1.71
C ALA A 77 -7.77 6.00 2.15
N LEU A 78 -9.09 5.81 2.12
CA LEU A 78 -9.65 4.47 2.26
C LEU A 78 -9.29 3.64 1.03
N HIS A 79 -8.90 2.40 1.29
CA HIS A 79 -8.67 1.41 0.26
C HIS A 79 -9.55 0.19 0.51
N SER A 80 -10.41 -0.10 -0.44
CA SER A 80 -11.09 -1.39 -0.54
C SER A 80 -10.32 -2.26 -1.52
N ARG A 81 -10.06 -3.51 -1.15
CA ARG A 81 -9.50 -4.47 -2.10
C ARG A 81 -10.57 -4.71 -3.17
N ALA A 82 -10.23 -4.38 -4.42
CA ALA A 82 -11.07 -4.78 -5.53
C ALA A 82 -10.96 -6.30 -5.69
N ASP A 83 -12.09 -6.99 -5.69
CA ASP A 83 -12.11 -8.41 -6.04
C ASP A 83 -11.80 -8.54 -7.53
N PHE A 84 -10.62 -9.06 -7.81
CA PHE A 84 -10.20 -9.34 -9.17
C PHE A 84 -10.71 -10.74 -9.56
N THR A 85 -11.69 -10.79 -10.46
CA THR A 85 -12.16 -12.04 -11.04
C THR A 85 -11.50 -12.24 -12.39
N LEU A 86 -10.67 -13.27 -12.51
CA LEU A 86 -10.08 -13.67 -13.78
C LEU A 86 -11.17 -14.25 -14.68
N ARG A 87 -11.45 -13.60 -15.79
CA ARG A 87 -12.35 -14.14 -16.82
C ARG A 87 -11.51 -14.90 -17.83
N ALA A 88 -11.56 -16.23 -17.77
CA ALA A 88 -10.95 -17.07 -18.79
C ALA A 88 -11.75 -17.03 -20.10
N GLY A 89 -11.07 -17.10 -21.22
CA GLY A 89 -11.71 -17.25 -22.52
C GLY A 89 -12.40 -18.63 -22.65
N THR A 90 -13.39 -18.71 -23.51
CA THR A 90 -14.18 -19.95 -23.75
C THR A 90 -13.66 -20.75 -24.95
N GLN A 91 -12.71 -20.22 -25.71
CA GLN A 91 -12.13 -20.91 -26.88
C GLN A 91 -11.15 -21.99 -26.45
N THR A 92 -11.33 -23.18 -26.98
CA THR A 92 -10.36 -24.28 -26.87
C THR A 92 -9.27 -24.08 -27.93
N LEU A 93 -8.01 -23.92 -27.47
CA LEU A 93 -6.87 -23.81 -28.36
C LEU A 93 -6.33 -25.20 -28.70
N ALA A 94 -6.01 -25.43 -30.00
CA ALA A 94 -5.42 -26.70 -30.46
C ALA A 94 -4.04 -26.97 -29.83
N HIS A 95 -3.29 -25.89 -29.53
CA HIS A 95 -1.97 -25.97 -28.89
C HIS A 95 -1.88 -24.94 -27.77
N ARG A 96 -1.03 -25.19 -26.75
CA ARG A 96 -0.73 -24.20 -25.72
C ARG A 96 -0.01 -23.00 -26.33
N PRO A 97 -0.44 -21.77 -26.01
CA PRO A 97 0.29 -20.58 -26.44
C PRO A 97 1.68 -20.55 -25.78
N VAL A 98 2.66 -20.07 -26.53
CA VAL A 98 4.01 -19.84 -26.04
C VAL A 98 4.15 -18.37 -25.67
N VAL A 99 4.55 -18.09 -24.43
CA VAL A 99 4.80 -16.73 -23.94
C VAL A 99 6.31 -16.49 -23.93
N CYS A 100 6.78 -15.53 -24.75
CA CYS A 100 8.18 -15.13 -24.81
C CYS A 100 8.36 -13.83 -24.00
N GLY A 101 9.00 -13.95 -22.84
CA GLY A 101 9.33 -12.82 -21.95
C GLY A 101 8.59 -12.82 -20.64
N LEU A 102 9.20 -12.17 -19.63
CA LEU A 102 8.72 -12.02 -18.26
C LEU A 102 8.36 -10.56 -17.92
N GLY A 103 8.00 -9.77 -18.93
CA GLY A 103 7.44 -8.44 -18.72
C GLY A 103 5.97 -8.51 -18.26
N PRO A 104 5.34 -7.35 -18.00
CA PRO A 104 3.95 -7.32 -17.52
C PRO A 104 2.99 -8.16 -18.38
N ALA A 105 3.13 -8.12 -19.69
CA ALA A 105 2.29 -8.90 -20.62
C ALA A 105 2.57 -10.42 -20.61
N GLY A 106 3.71 -10.85 -20.08
CA GLY A 106 4.07 -12.27 -19.98
C GLY A 106 3.79 -12.88 -18.61
N LEU A 107 3.47 -12.05 -17.62
CA LEU A 107 3.13 -12.46 -16.25
C LEU A 107 1.62 -12.66 -16.06
N PHE A 108 0.81 -12.11 -16.93
CA PHE A 108 -0.65 -12.18 -16.95
C PHE A 108 -1.10 -12.85 -18.27
#